data_58cb9c56634641a6cd3fb4e4ff1c9f94
#
_entry.id   58cb9c56634641a6cd3fb4e4ff1c9f94
#
_cell.length_a   1.000
_cell.length_b   1.000
_cell.length_c   1.000
_cell.angle_alpha   90.00
_cell.angle_beta   90.00
_cell.angle_gamma   90.00
#
_symmetry.space_group_name_H-M   'P 1'
#
loop_
_entity.id
_entity.type
_entity.pdbx_description
1 polymer ?
#
loop_
_entity_poly.entity_id
_entity_poly.type
_entity_poly.pdbx_seq_one_letter_code
_entity_poly.pdbx_strand_id
1 'polypeptide(L)'
;MQNCSEYSKSRQVLKVLFIGNSATYVHELPETLCRLAQKAGYEITAESVVAGGATLSFHADNASEHGRHVLSAIRQGFDVVFLQDNGNCISCNEFRQASLNACEKLAQAARDASSRIALYVRPPYGYESWNLTPFEQCRAFDMHFGSLKDTLHPIYAHVNRAFAFAIRDTAFDLWGEDHAHTGDHGAYLAVCVFFATLFGTSSAVLDSNALTPDDARTLQKIADQVALEGACPW
;
A
#
# COMPACT_ATOMS: atom_id res chain seq x y z
N MET A 1 -13.02 16.91 -6.71
CA MET A 1 -12.75 16.23 -5.41
C MET A 1 -14.01 15.43 -5.08
N GLN A 2 -14.10 14.17 -5.55
CA GLN A 2 -15.14 13.25 -5.12
C GLN A 2 -14.72 12.64 -3.78
N ASN A 3 -15.55 12.86 -2.77
CA ASN A 3 -15.27 12.54 -1.38
C ASN A 3 -15.07 11.04 -1.14
N CYS A 4 -13.92 10.66 -0.53
CA CYS A 4 -13.72 9.36 0.09
C CYS A 4 -14.68 9.07 1.28
N SER A 5 -15.55 10.02 1.63
CA SER A 5 -16.47 9.90 2.77
C SER A 5 -17.72 9.07 2.50
N GLU A 6 -17.91 8.50 1.31
CA GLU A 6 -19.14 7.78 0.95
C GLU A 6 -19.21 6.33 1.44
N TYR A 7 -18.12 5.74 1.93
CA TYR A 7 -18.13 4.38 2.48
C TYR A 7 -18.41 4.31 4.00
N SER A 8 -18.95 5.38 4.59
CA SER A 8 -19.35 5.36 5.99
C SER A 8 -20.61 4.51 6.16
N LYS A 9 -20.46 3.32 6.76
CA LYS A 9 -21.58 2.47 7.27
C LYS A 9 -22.73 2.16 6.31
N SER A 10 -22.56 2.31 5.00
CA SER A 10 -23.53 1.79 4.03
C SER A 10 -23.33 0.27 3.91
N ARG A 11 -24.42 -0.48 3.75
CA ARG A 11 -24.46 -1.95 3.64
C ARG A 11 -23.70 -2.52 2.42
N GLN A 12 -22.90 -1.75 1.71
CA GLN A 12 -22.17 -2.20 0.53
C GLN A 12 -20.76 -2.62 0.94
N VAL A 13 -20.42 -3.87 0.65
CA VAL A 13 -19.09 -4.45 0.90
C VAL A 13 -18.07 -3.80 -0.04
N LEU A 14 -17.04 -3.18 0.49
CA LEU A 14 -15.90 -2.66 -0.29
C LEU A 14 -15.05 -3.82 -0.79
N LYS A 15 -14.93 -3.98 -2.10
CA LYS A 15 -14.12 -5.03 -2.73
C LYS A 15 -12.78 -4.48 -3.17
N VAL A 16 -11.69 -5.05 -2.66
CA VAL A 16 -10.34 -4.59 -2.91
C VAL A 16 -9.49 -5.70 -3.54
N LEU A 17 -8.74 -5.38 -4.59
CA LEU A 17 -7.73 -6.26 -5.17
C LEU A 17 -6.33 -5.70 -4.89
N PHE A 18 -5.43 -6.55 -4.38
CA PHE A 18 -4.02 -6.21 -4.24
C PHE A 18 -3.21 -6.92 -5.33
N ILE A 19 -2.41 -6.15 -6.07
CA ILE A 19 -1.43 -6.66 -7.04
C ILE A 19 -0.05 -6.24 -6.55
N GLY A 20 0.82 -7.23 -6.26
CA GLY A 20 2.12 -6.92 -5.68
C GLY A 20 3.00 -8.14 -5.42
N ASN A 21 3.87 -8.03 -4.44
CA ASN A 21 4.84 -9.06 -4.10
C ASN A 21 4.85 -9.36 -2.59
N SER A 22 5.98 -9.85 -2.08
CA SER A 22 6.12 -10.19 -0.67
C SER A 22 5.85 -9.02 0.29
N ALA A 23 6.06 -7.78 -0.12
CA ALA A 23 5.69 -6.62 0.70
C ALA A 23 4.16 -6.49 0.90
N THR A 24 3.35 -7.20 0.10
CA THR A 24 1.89 -7.27 0.25
C THR A 24 1.47 -8.50 1.07
N TYR A 25 2.03 -9.69 0.80
CA TYR A 25 1.52 -10.92 1.42
C TYR A 25 2.21 -11.31 2.73
N VAL A 26 3.42 -10.82 3.00
CA VAL A 26 4.06 -11.05 4.31
C VAL A 26 3.22 -10.37 5.39
N HIS A 27 2.99 -11.06 6.52
CA HIS A 27 2.02 -10.70 7.55
C HIS A 27 0.56 -10.62 7.08
N GLU A 28 0.22 -11.23 5.94
CA GLU A 28 -1.17 -11.32 5.47
C GLU A 28 -1.87 -9.95 5.51
N LEU A 29 -1.22 -8.91 4.94
CA LEU A 29 -1.69 -7.52 5.08
C LEU A 29 -3.13 -7.32 4.58
N PRO A 30 -3.55 -7.87 3.41
CA PRO A 30 -4.94 -7.77 2.94
C PRO A 30 -5.95 -8.43 3.89
N GLU A 31 -5.63 -9.61 4.40
CA GLU A 31 -6.46 -10.39 5.31
C GLU A 31 -6.54 -9.70 6.68
N THR A 32 -5.42 -9.18 7.17
CA THR A 32 -5.35 -8.44 8.43
C THR A 32 -6.16 -7.15 8.35
N LEU A 33 -6.09 -6.42 7.22
CA LEU A 33 -6.93 -5.26 6.96
C LEU A 33 -8.42 -5.62 7.05
N CYS A 34 -8.85 -6.68 6.34
CA CYS A 34 -10.23 -7.12 6.38
C CYS A 34 -10.68 -7.49 7.79
N ARG A 35 -9.91 -8.27 8.51
CA ARG A 35 -10.21 -8.73 9.87
C ARG A 35 -10.35 -7.56 10.85
N LEU A 36 -9.43 -6.60 10.82
CA LEU A 36 -9.47 -5.44 11.73
C LEU A 36 -10.57 -4.46 11.36
N ALA A 37 -10.78 -4.19 10.07
CA ALA A 37 -11.85 -3.33 9.60
C ALA A 37 -13.24 -3.91 9.92
N GLN A 38 -13.45 -5.22 9.71
CA GLN A 38 -14.71 -5.89 10.05
C GLN A 38 -15.01 -5.85 11.54
N LYS A 39 -14.01 -6.06 12.41
CA LYS A 39 -14.16 -5.86 13.86
C LYS A 39 -14.57 -4.44 14.23
N ALA A 40 -14.13 -3.46 13.47
CA ALA A 40 -14.50 -2.05 13.64
C ALA A 40 -15.85 -1.68 12.97
N GLY A 41 -16.54 -2.65 12.37
CA GLY A 41 -17.87 -2.48 11.77
C GLY A 41 -17.87 -2.00 10.31
N TYR A 42 -16.75 -2.19 9.59
CA TYR A 42 -16.62 -1.86 8.16
C TYR A 42 -16.68 -3.13 7.32
N GLU A 43 -17.54 -3.14 6.31
CA GLU A 43 -17.69 -4.28 5.40
C GLU A 43 -16.65 -4.18 4.27
N ILE A 44 -15.68 -5.08 4.24
CA ILE A 44 -14.62 -5.16 3.25
C ILE A 44 -14.24 -6.60 2.93
N THR A 45 -13.93 -6.86 1.67
CA THR A 45 -13.27 -8.08 1.21
C THR A 45 -12.03 -7.71 0.40
N ALA A 46 -10.98 -8.50 0.53
CA ALA A 46 -9.77 -8.34 -0.25
C ALA A 46 -9.39 -9.64 -0.93
N GLU A 47 -8.94 -9.52 -2.17
CA GLU A 47 -8.26 -10.56 -2.92
C GLU A 47 -6.86 -10.08 -3.29
N SER A 48 -5.96 -11.00 -3.58
CA SER A 48 -4.60 -10.65 -3.98
C SER A 48 -4.08 -11.50 -5.13
N VAL A 49 -3.38 -10.87 -6.07
CA VAL A 49 -2.57 -11.53 -7.10
C VAL A 49 -1.13 -11.11 -6.86
N VAL A 50 -0.37 -11.99 -6.22
CA VAL A 50 0.97 -11.70 -5.74
C VAL A 50 1.97 -12.74 -6.20
N ALA A 51 3.25 -12.33 -6.37
CA ALA A 51 4.35 -13.24 -6.64
C ALA A 51 5.62 -12.73 -5.94
N GLY A 52 6.38 -13.64 -5.33
CA GLY A 52 7.59 -13.29 -4.56
C GLY A 52 8.60 -12.51 -5.41
N GLY A 53 9.03 -11.35 -4.93
CA GLY A 53 10.00 -10.49 -5.63
C GLY A 53 9.52 -9.86 -6.95
N ALA A 54 8.27 -10.07 -7.35
CA ALA A 54 7.74 -9.57 -8.62
C ALA A 54 7.73 -8.03 -8.68
N THR A 55 7.95 -7.52 -9.89
CA THR A 55 7.77 -6.11 -10.23
C THR A 55 6.37 -5.91 -10.83
N LEU A 56 5.89 -4.66 -10.87
CA LEU A 56 4.65 -4.36 -11.61
C LEU A 56 4.78 -4.67 -13.12
N SER A 57 5.97 -4.54 -13.69
CA SER A 57 6.19 -4.93 -15.09
C SER A 57 6.01 -6.43 -15.33
N PHE A 58 6.36 -7.29 -14.38
CA PHE A 58 6.04 -8.72 -14.42
C PHE A 58 4.53 -8.97 -14.39
N HIS A 59 3.80 -8.27 -13.51
CA HIS A 59 2.35 -8.36 -13.45
C HIS A 59 1.64 -7.81 -14.69
N ALA A 60 2.21 -6.80 -15.35
CA ALA A 60 1.66 -6.15 -16.52
C ALA A 60 2.00 -6.86 -17.86
N ASP A 61 2.80 -7.93 -17.84
CA ASP A 61 3.20 -8.67 -19.04
C ASP A 61 2.06 -9.56 -19.53
N ASN A 62 1.23 -9.04 -20.42
CA ASN A 62 0.09 -9.76 -21.00
C ASN A 62 0.48 -10.91 -21.96
N ALA A 63 1.74 -11.04 -22.34
CA ALA A 63 2.24 -12.20 -23.09
C ALA A 63 2.40 -13.43 -22.19
N SER A 64 2.69 -13.23 -20.89
CA SER A 64 2.81 -14.28 -19.91
C SER A 64 1.44 -14.82 -19.43
N GLU A 65 1.41 -16.04 -18.92
CA GLU A 65 0.23 -16.62 -18.29
C GLU A 65 -0.16 -15.82 -17.04
N HIS A 66 0.85 -15.46 -16.22
CA HIS A 66 0.65 -14.68 -15.01
C HIS A 66 0.02 -13.31 -15.29
N GLY A 67 0.54 -12.55 -16.25
CA GLY A 67 -0.02 -11.25 -16.58
C GLY A 67 -1.44 -11.33 -17.15
N ARG A 68 -1.77 -12.39 -17.91
CA ARG A 68 -3.16 -12.65 -18.31
C ARG A 68 -4.07 -12.95 -17.12
N HIS A 69 -3.57 -13.69 -16.12
CA HIS A 69 -4.29 -13.94 -14.88
C HIS A 69 -4.56 -12.64 -14.11
N VAL A 70 -3.55 -11.75 -13.98
CA VAL A 70 -3.71 -10.41 -13.36
C VAL A 70 -4.82 -9.61 -14.06
N LEU A 71 -4.79 -9.53 -15.40
CA LEU A 71 -5.82 -8.82 -16.16
C LEU A 71 -7.21 -9.46 -16.00
N SER A 72 -7.28 -10.79 -15.89
CA SER A 72 -8.53 -11.49 -15.61
C SER A 72 -9.06 -11.17 -14.22
N ALA A 73 -8.20 -11.12 -13.20
CA ALA A 73 -8.59 -10.74 -11.85
C ALA A 73 -9.14 -9.31 -11.80
N ILE A 74 -8.44 -8.34 -12.41
CA ILE A 74 -8.92 -6.95 -12.47
C ILE A 74 -10.34 -6.86 -13.07
N ARG A 75 -10.64 -7.64 -14.11
CA ARG A 75 -11.96 -7.64 -14.77
C ARG A 75 -13.10 -8.23 -13.96
N GLN A 76 -12.83 -8.85 -12.81
CA GLN A 76 -13.89 -9.36 -11.93
C GLN A 76 -14.68 -8.25 -11.21
N GLY A 77 -14.19 -7.00 -11.28
CA GLY A 77 -14.89 -5.82 -10.77
C GLY A 77 -14.66 -5.61 -9.27
N PHE A 78 -13.60 -4.90 -8.95
CA PHE A 78 -13.28 -4.41 -7.62
C PHE A 78 -13.56 -2.91 -7.52
N ASP A 79 -13.88 -2.42 -6.33
CA ASP A 79 -14.03 -0.98 -6.10
C ASP A 79 -12.68 -0.27 -6.14
N VAL A 80 -11.63 -0.94 -5.63
CA VAL A 80 -10.26 -0.42 -5.59
C VAL A 80 -9.25 -1.51 -5.97
N VAL A 81 -8.30 -1.18 -6.84
CA VAL A 81 -7.14 -2.01 -7.17
C VAL A 81 -5.88 -1.34 -6.63
N PHE A 82 -5.23 -1.98 -5.66
CA PHE A 82 -3.92 -1.57 -5.16
C PHE A 82 -2.82 -2.12 -6.06
N LEU A 83 -1.90 -1.25 -6.45
CA LEU A 83 -0.67 -1.58 -7.18
C LEU A 83 0.53 -1.35 -6.27
N GLN A 84 1.32 -2.40 -6.02
CA GLN A 84 2.54 -2.36 -5.22
C GLN A 84 3.72 -2.91 -6.03
N ASP A 85 4.75 -2.11 -6.20
CA ASP A 85 5.93 -2.49 -6.98
C ASP A 85 7.09 -3.00 -6.09
N ASN A 86 8.05 -3.65 -6.72
CA ASN A 86 9.31 -4.03 -6.09
C ASN A 86 10.15 -2.80 -5.75
N GLY A 87 11.00 -2.90 -4.72
CA GLY A 87 11.87 -1.81 -4.31
C GLY A 87 12.87 -1.36 -5.39
N ASN A 88 13.21 -2.24 -6.33
CA ASN A 88 14.10 -1.88 -7.43
C ASN A 88 13.57 -0.77 -8.35
N CYS A 89 12.29 -0.42 -8.27
CA CYS A 89 11.70 0.65 -9.06
C CYS A 89 12.39 2.02 -8.91
N ILE A 90 13.18 2.20 -7.85
CA ILE A 90 13.96 3.43 -7.63
C ILE A 90 15.45 3.27 -7.92
N SER A 91 15.95 2.07 -8.25
CA SER A 91 17.38 1.76 -8.32
C SER A 91 18.10 2.39 -9.52
N CYS A 92 17.48 2.41 -10.68
CA CYS A 92 18.01 3.00 -11.90
C CYS A 92 16.89 3.46 -12.85
N ASN A 93 17.25 4.21 -13.90
CA ASN A 93 16.27 4.76 -14.84
C ASN A 93 15.48 3.69 -15.59
N GLU A 94 16.08 2.56 -15.92
CA GLU A 94 15.42 1.48 -16.65
C GLU A 94 14.30 0.86 -15.80
N PHE A 95 14.58 0.49 -14.55
CA PHE A 95 13.56 -0.04 -13.64
C PHE A 95 12.49 1.00 -13.30
N ARG A 96 12.90 2.27 -13.15
CA ARG A 96 11.97 3.37 -12.92
C ARG A 96 10.96 3.52 -14.05
N GLN A 97 11.44 3.53 -15.30
CA GLN A 97 10.55 3.65 -16.47
C GLN A 97 9.68 2.42 -16.65
N ALA A 98 10.22 1.21 -16.45
CA ALA A 98 9.44 -0.03 -16.50
C ALA A 98 8.31 -0.05 -15.47
N SER A 99 8.58 0.43 -14.25
CA SER A 99 7.60 0.58 -13.16
C SER A 99 6.46 1.53 -13.55
N LEU A 100 6.80 2.75 -14.03
CA LEU A 100 5.80 3.75 -14.43
C LEU A 100 4.91 3.25 -15.57
N ASN A 101 5.50 2.66 -16.61
CA ASN A 101 4.76 2.10 -17.75
C ASN A 101 3.82 0.97 -17.29
N ALA A 102 4.26 0.13 -16.34
CA ALA A 102 3.45 -0.94 -15.80
C ALA A 102 2.28 -0.40 -14.96
N CYS A 103 2.53 0.62 -14.13
CA CYS A 103 1.47 1.32 -13.40
C CYS A 103 0.39 1.86 -14.34
N GLU A 104 0.79 2.55 -15.41
CA GLU A 104 -0.13 3.10 -16.40
C GLU A 104 -0.98 2.01 -17.08
N LYS A 105 -0.34 0.91 -17.49
CA LYS A 105 -1.02 -0.21 -18.15
C LYS A 105 -2.04 -0.90 -17.23
N LEU A 106 -1.65 -1.20 -15.99
CA LEU A 106 -2.56 -1.83 -15.01
C LEU A 106 -3.66 -0.87 -14.57
N ALA A 107 -3.33 0.41 -14.39
CA ALA A 107 -4.31 1.44 -14.08
C ALA A 107 -5.35 1.61 -15.20
N GLN A 108 -4.94 1.52 -16.46
CA GLN A 108 -5.90 1.55 -17.59
C GLN A 108 -6.83 0.35 -17.54
N ALA A 109 -6.30 -0.87 -17.31
CA ALA A 109 -7.13 -2.08 -17.19
C ALA A 109 -8.14 -1.98 -16.03
N ALA A 110 -7.73 -1.40 -14.91
CA ALA A 110 -8.63 -1.20 -13.77
C ALA A 110 -9.71 -0.15 -14.05
N ARG A 111 -9.37 0.96 -14.70
CA ARG A 111 -10.35 1.97 -15.15
C ARG A 111 -11.37 1.37 -16.11
N ASP A 112 -10.92 0.54 -17.06
CA ASP A 112 -11.80 -0.16 -18.01
C ASP A 112 -12.79 -1.12 -17.28
N ALA A 113 -12.39 -1.61 -16.11
CA ALA A 113 -13.24 -2.39 -15.21
C ALA A 113 -14.02 -1.53 -14.19
N SER A 114 -14.00 -0.19 -14.33
CA SER A 114 -14.64 0.77 -13.42
C SER A 114 -14.09 0.76 -11.98
N SER A 115 -12.87 0.27 -11.79
CA SER A 115 -12.17 0.27 -10.50
C SER A 115 -11.36 1.55 -10.30
N ARG A 116 -11.30 2.04 -9.07
CA ARG A 116 -10.34 3.09 -8.68
C ARG A 116 -8.95 2.48 -8.48
N ILE A 117 -7.91 3.26 -8.75
CA ILE A 117 -6.53 2.86 -8.53
C ILE A 117 -6.03 3.41 -7.22
N ALA A 118 -5.39 2.55 -6.44
CA ALA A 118 -4.59 2.94 -5.29
C ALA A 118 -3.13 2.51 -5.50
N LEU A 119 -2.20 3.38 -5.20
CA LEU A 119 -0.78 3.05 -5.17
C LEU A 119 -0.38 2.74 -3.72
N TYR A 120 -0.01 1.50 -3.47
CA TYR A 120 0.65 1.11 -2.23
C TYR A 120 2.13 1.52 -2.33
N VAL A 121 2.43 2.74 -1.87
CA VAL A 121 3.81 3.20 -1.81
C VAL A 121 4.50 2.48 -0.65
N ARG A 122 5.30 1.47 -0.98
CA ARG A 122 5.84 0.48 -0.06
C ARG A 122 6.76 1.08 1.01
N PRO A 123 6.94 0.39 2.16
CA PRO A 123 7.97 0.74 3.12
C PRO A 123 9.39 0.56 2.54
N PRO A 124 10.40 1.21 3.14
CA PRO A 124 11.80 1.01 2.77
C PRO A 124 12.30 -0.37 3.25
N TYR A 125 13.45 -0.80 2.75
CA TYR A 125 14.22 -1.84 3.42
C TYR A 125 14.81 -1.29 4.73
N GLY A 126 15.00 -2.12 5.73
CA GLY A 126 15.60 -1.77 7.02
C GLY A 126 17.13 -1.62 6.97
N TYR A 127 17.71 -1.69 5.79
CA TYR A 127 19.14 -1.55 5.53
C TYR A 127 19.40 -0.54 4.39
N GLU A 128 20.62 -0.04 4.35
CA GLU A 128 21.05 0.81 3.25
C GLU A 128 21.02 0.06 1.92
N SER A 129 20.32 0.61 0.95
CA SER A 129 20.21 0.06 -0.39
C SER A 129 20.28 1.18 -1.42
N TRP A 130 20.95 0.93 -2.55
CA TRP A 130 21.17 1.93 -3.62
C TRP A 130 21.85 3.23 -3.12
N ASN A 131 22.74 3.13 -2.09
CA ASN A 131 23.34 4.25 -1.39
C ASN A 131 22.31 5.19 -0.73
N LEU A 132 21.17 4.67 -0.32
CA LEU A 132 20.12 5.38 0.40
C LEU A 132 19.84 4.71 1.75
N THR A 133 19.84 5.49 2.81
CA THR A 133 19.33 5.05 4.11
C THR A 133 17.85 4.71 4.03
N PRO A 134 17.28 3.94 4.99
CA PRO A 134 15.84 3.66 5.01
C PRO A 134 14.96 4.91 4.90
N PHE A 135 15.33 6.01 5.56
CA PHE A 135 14.59 7.27 5.45
C PHE A 135 14.65 7.87 4.04
N GLU A 136 15.83 7.87 3.42
CA GLU A 136 16.00 8.37 2.05
C GLU A 136 15.30 7.50 1.01
N GLN A 137 15.24 6.19 1.23
CA GLN A 137 14.43 5.28 0.40
C GLN A 137 12.95 5.67 0.44
N CYS A 138 12.40 6.02 1.63
CA CYS A 138 11.01 6.49 1.73
C CYS A 138 10.76 7.69 0.82
N ARG A 139 11.67 8.66 0.83
CA ARG A 139 11.58 9.86 -0.01
C ARG A 139 11.71 9.51 -1.50
N ALA A 140 12.61 8.60 -1.85
CA ALA A 140 12.80 8.18 -3.24
C ALA A 140 11.54 7.48 -3.80
N PHE A 141 10.87 6.62 -3.02
CA PHE A 141 9.59 6.02 -3.39
C PHE A 141 8.49 7.08 -3.56
N ASP A 142 8.44 8.06 -2.65
CA ASP A 142 7.45 9.14 -2.73
C ASP A 142 7.60 9.96 -4.02
N MET A 143 8.83 10.32 -4.36
CA MET A 143 9.14 11.04 -5.59
C MET A 143 8.82 10.22 -6.84
N HIS A 144 9.15 8.91 -6.83
CA HIS A 144 8.91 8.01 -7.95
C HIS A 144 7.41 7.92 -8.27
N PHE A 145 6.60 7.52 -7.29
CA PHE A 145 5.16 7.35 -7.50
C PHE A 145 4.41 8.68 -7.55
N GLY A 146 4.94 9.74 -6.92
CA GLY A 146 4.40 11.09 -7.02
C GLY A 146 4.36 11.64 -8.45
N SER A 147 5.26 11.16 -9.33
CA SER A 147 5.26 11.53 -10.75
C SER A 147 4.00 11.07 -11.51
N LEU A 148 3.26 10.09 -11.00
CA LEU A 148 2.02 9.58 -11.59
C LEU A 148 0.77 10.36 -11.16
N LYS A 149 0.90 11.38 -10.30
CA LYS A 149 -0.23 12.12 -9.73
C LYS A 149 -1.16 12.70 -10.80
N ASP A 150 -0.57 13.38 -11.77
CA ASP A 150 -1.34 14.13 -12.78
C ASP A 150 -1.79 13.24 -13.96
N THR A 151 -1.19 12.07 -14.15
CA THR A 151 -1.54 11.13 -15.22
C THR A 151 -2.56 10.09 -14.78
N LEU A 152 -2.45 9.59 -13.57
CA LEU A 152 -3.30 8.51 -13.08
C LEU A 152 -4.36 8.98 -12.08
N HIS A 153 -4.17 10.12 -11.41
CA HIS A 153 -5.01 10.59 -10.30
C HIS A 153 -5.30 9.48 -9.27
N PRO A 154 -4.27 8.74 -8.80
CA PRO A 154 -4.49 7.59 -7.96
C PRO A 154 -4.79 8.00 -6.52
N ILE A 155 -5.38 7.09 -5.77
CA ILE A 155 -5.37 7.13 -4.31
C ILE A 155 -3.96 6.72 -3.87
N TYR A 156 -3.36 7.43 -2.91
CA TYR A 156 -2.06 7.05 -2.37
C TYR A 156 -2.19 6.47 -0.98
N ALA A 157 -1.77 5.22 -0.80
CA ALA A 157 -1.49 4.66 0.51
C ALA A 157 0.01 4.84 0.79
N HIS A 158 0.35 5.98 1.39
CA HIS A 158 1.74 6.41 1.64
C HIS A 158 2.34 5.69 2.86
N VAL A 159 2.47 4.37 2.80
CA VAL A 159 3.11 3.60 3.87
C VAL A 159 4.58 4.03 4.06
N ASN A 160 5.28 4.38 2.97
CA ASN A 160 6.62 4.96 3.02
C ASN A 160 6.71 6.21 3.92
N ARG A 161 5.75 7.13 3.82
CA ARG A 161 5.74 8.34 4.67
C ARG A 161 5.50 7.99 6.13
N ALA A 162 4.58 7.07 6.39
CA ALA A 162 4.30 6.59 7.75
C ALA A 162 5.55 5.93 8.36
N PHE A 163 6.28 5.12 7.58
CA PHE A 163 7.57 4.57 8.01
C PHE A 163 8.61 5.66 8.28
N ALA A 164 8.72 6.69 7.44
CA ALA A 164 9.64 7.78 7.67
C ALA A 164 9.34 8.55 8.97
N PHE A 165 8.07 8.79 9.29
CA PHE A 165 7.68 9.33 10.60
C PHE A 165 8.05 8.39 11.74
N ALA A 166 7.73 7.09 11.63
CA ALA A 166 8.05 6.12 12.67
C ALA A 166 9.56 5.97 12.90
N ILE A 167 10.37 5.94 11.83
CA ILE A 167 11.85 5.92 11.92
C ILE A 167 12.38 7.14 12.66
N ARG A 168 11.81 8.33 12.42
CA ARG A 168 12.26 9.58 13.02
C ARG A 168 11.81 9.75 14.47
N ASP A 169 10.57 9.37 14.77
CA ASP A 169 9.87 9.80 15.98
C ASP A 169 9.71 8.68 17.02
N THR A 170 10.08 7.44 16.69
CA THR A 170 9.94 6.28 17.57
C THR A 170 11.21 5.43 17.60
N ALA A 171 11.26 4.51 18.59
CA ALA A 171 12.29 3.48 18.66
C ALA A 171 11.75 2.09 18.26
N PHE A 172 10.63 2.02 17.53
CA PHE A 172 10.02 0.76 17.14
C PHE A 172 10.89 0.02 16.10
N ASP A 173 11.00 -1.28 16.28
CA ASP A 173 11.47 -2.17 15.22
C ASP A 173 10.33 -2.38 14.22
N LEU A 174 10.50 -1.82 13.04
CA LEU A 174 9.50 -1.84 11.97
C LEU A 174 9.66 -3.03 11.03
N TRP A 175 10.78 -3.74 11.10
CA TRP A 175 11.14 -4.81 10.19
C TRP A 175 11.19 -6.17 10.88
N GLY A 176 11.07 -7.22 10.10
CA GLY A 176 11.34 -8.58 10.51
C GLY A 176 12.86 -8.85 10.57
N GLU A 177 13.22 -10.07 10.94
CA GLU A 177 14.63 -10.50 11.10
C GLU A 177 15.47 -10.33 9.83
N ASP A 178 14.85 -10.38 8.65
CA ASP A 178 15.54 -10.21 7.36
C ASP A 178 15.76 -8.73 6.99
N HIS A 179 15.23 -7.80 7.75
CA HIS A 179 15.23 -6.36 7.48
C HIS A 179 14.73 -5.96 6.06
N ALA A 180 14.15 -6.89 5.32
CA ALA A 180 13.61 -6.65 3.98
C ALA A 180 12.08 -6.54 3.99
N HIS A 181 11.44 -7.26 4.91
CA HIS A 181 10.00 -7.26 5.11
C HIS A 181 9.63 -6.58 6.42
N THR A 182 8.38 -6.17 6.53
CA THR A 182 7.88 -5.57 7.77
C THR A 182 7.86 -6.58 8.90
N GLY A 183 8.17 -6.13 10.13
CA GLY A 183 7.83 -6.83 11.37
C GLY A 183 6.42 -6.45 11.84
N ASP A 184 6.05 -6.86 13.05
CA ASP A 184 4.69 -6.66 13.58
C ASP A 184 4.27 -5.18 13.65
N HIS A 185 5.14 -4.28 14.11
CA HIS A 185 4.87 -2.85 14.15
C HIS A 185 4.71 -2.27 12.74
N GLY A 186 5.60 -2.62 11.81
CA GLY A 186 5.55 -2.14 10.43
C GLY A 186 4.33 -2.66 9.67
N ALA A 187 3.95 -3.92 9.87
CA ALA A 187 2.76 -4.52 9.28
C ALA A 187 1.49 -3.85 9.79
N TYR A 188 1.39 -3.64 11.11
CA TYR A 188 0.25 -2.93 11.69
C TYR A 188 0.16 -1.48 11.19
N LEU A 189 1.29 -0.77 11.11
CA LEU A 189 1.33 0.59 10.55
C LEU A 189 0.81 0.63 9.11
N ALA A 190 1.23 -0.33 8.27
CA ALA A 190 0.75 -0.43 6.89
C ALA A 190 -0.77 -0.64 6.83
N VAL A 191 -1.31 -1.53 7.65
CA VAL A 191 -2.76 -1.79 7.73
C VAL A 191 -3.52 -0.54 8.19
N CYS A 192 -3.01 0.21 9.18
CA CYS A 192 -3.61 1.47 9.62
C CYS A 192 -3.65 2.50 8.48
N VAL A 193 -2.58 2.61 7.68
CA VAL A 193 -2.54 3.49 6.50
C VAL A 193 -3.56 3.06 5.46
N PHE A 194 -3.66 1.75 5.15
CA PHE A 194 -4.65 1.24 4.20
C PHE A 194 -6.07 1.55 4.66
N PHE A 195 -6.38 1.29 5.93
CA PHE A 195 -7.69 1.55 6.50
C PHE A 195 -8.06 3.02 6.42
N ALA A 196 -7.20 3.91 6.92
CA ALA A 196 -7.45 5.34 6.90
C ALA A 196 -7.59 5.88 5.46
N THR A 197 -6.76 5.38 4.52
CA THR A 197 -6.82 5.74 3.11
C THR A 197 -8.13 5.29 2.43
N LEU A 198 -8.60 4.08 2.70
CA LEU A 198 -9.80 3.52 2.07
C LEU A 198 -11.08 4.13 2.60
N PHE A 199 -11.16 4.30 3.92
CA PHE A 199 -12.40 4.71 4.58
C PHE A 199 -12.45 6.21 4.92
N GLY A 200 -11.35 6.95 4.74
CA GLY A 200 -11.30 8.38 5.07
C GLY A 200 -11.59 8.68 6.55
N THR A 201 -11.27 7.73 7.43
CA THR A 201 -11.53 7.82 8.87
C THR A 201 -10.34 7.35 9.68
N SER A 202 -10.26 7.78 10.94
CA SER A 202 -9.15 7.47 11.83
C SER A 202 -9.00 5.96 12.05
N SER A 203 -7.77 5.49 11.95
CA SER A 203 -7.38 4.11 12.27
C SER A 203 -7.45 3.78 13.76
N ALA A 204 -7.69 4.77 14.62
CA ALA A 204 -7.86 4.59 16.07
C ALA A 204 -9.05 3.68 16.45
N VAL A 205 -9.95 3.41 15.51
CA VAL A 205 -11.06 2.45 15.70
C VAL A 205 -10.62 0.99 15.59
N LEU A 206 -9.42 0.73 15.06
CA LEU A 206 -8.90 -0.62 14.88
C LEU A 206 -8.39 -1.20 16.21
N ASP A 207 -8.61 -2.50 16.38
CA ASP A 207 -7.99 -3.30 17.45
C ASP A 207 -6.45 -3.24 17.33
N SER A 208 -5.76 -3.27 18.48
CA SER A 208 -4.29 -3.23 18.52
C SER A 208 -3.58 -4.45 17.90
N ASN A 209 -4.36 -5.43 17.48
CA ASN A 209 -3.86 -6.70 16.97
C ASN A 209 -3.01 -7.41 18.04
N ALA A 210 -1.76 -7.75 17.78
CA ALA A 210 -0.85 -8.37 18.74
C ALA A 210 0.03 -7.35 19.52
N LEU A 211 -0.10 -6.05 19.22
CA LEU A 211 0.72 -4.99 19.81
C LEU A 211 0.18 -4.54 21.19
N THR A 212 1.03 -3.88 21.96
CA THR A 212 0.55 -3.17 23.15
C THR A 212 -0.41 -2.04 22.75
N PRO A 213 -1.39 -1.69 23.59
CA PRO A 213 -2.30 -0.59 23.27
C PRO A 213 -1.60 0.76 23.05
N ASP A 214 -0.45 1.00 23.71
CA ASP A 214 0.32 2.24 23.57
C ASP A 214 1.05 2.29 22.22
N ASP A 215 1.70 1.19 21.82
CA ASP A 215 2.36 1.08 20.53
C ASP A 215 1.33 1.23 19.40
N ALA A 216 0.21 0.51 19.49
CA ALA A 216 -0.87 0.60 18.51
C ALA A 216 -1.38 2.05 18.36
N ARG A 217 -1.65 2.76 19.48
CA ARG A 217 -2.09 4.16 19.44
C ARG A 217 -1.08 5.09 18.77
N THR A 218 0.22 4.85 19.01
CA THR A 218 1.28 5.64 18.40
C THR A 218 1.30 5.44 16.89
N LEU A 219 1.24 4.18 16.42
CA LEU A 219 1.23 3.86 15.00
C LEU A 219 -0.04 4.33 14.30
N GLN A 220 -1.21 4.22 14.94
CA GLN A 220 -2.48 4.78 14.44
C GLN A 220 -2.40 6.28 14.22
N LYS A 221 -1.85 7.05 15.16
CA LYS A 221 -1.65 8.49 15.00
C LYS A 221 -0.76 8.83 13.81
N ILE A 222 0.35 8.11 13.64
CA ILE A 222 1.25 8.29 12.50
C ILE A 222 0.51 7.99 11.18
N ALA A 223 -0.24 6.90 11.13
CA ALA A 223 -1.02 6.53 9.94
C ALA A 223 -2.06 7.61 9.59
N ASP A 224 -2.79 8.12 10.58
CA ASP A 224 -3.82 9.13 10.39
C ASP A 224 -3.23 10.47 9.92
N GLN A 225 -2.11 10.91 10.50
CA GLN A 225 -1.39 12.11 10.04
C GLN A 225 -1.03 12.02 8.54
N VAL A 226 -0.59 10.85 8.10
CA VAL A 226 -0.21 10.63 6.69
C VAL A 226 -1.43 10.50 5.79
N ALA A 227 -2.38 9.66 6.15
CA ALA A 227 -3.48 9.28 5.27
C ALA A 227 -4.61 10.32 5.26
N LEU A 228 -4.91 10.97 6.38
CA LEU A 228 -6.03 11.90 6.52
C LEU A 228 -5.61 13.36 6.43
N GLU A 229 -4.45 13.70 6.99
CA GLU A 229 -3.97 15.10 7.04
C GLU A 229 -2.98 15.40 5.90
N GLY A 230 -2.52 14.37 5.18
CA GLY A 230 -1.56 14.52 4.09
C GLY A 230 -0.16 14.88 4.55
N ALA A 231 0.18 14.59 5.80
CA ALA A 231 1.49 14.91 6.36
C ALA A 231 2.64 14.27 5.57
N CYS A 232 3.71 15.03 5.42
CA CYS A 232 4.91 14.62 4.71
C CYS A 232 6.14 14.91 5.60
N PRO A 233 7.02 13.91 5.85
CA PRO A 233 8.11 14.04 6.81
C PRO A 233 9.34 14.81 6.30
N TRP A 234 9.39 15.21 5.02
CA TRP A 234 10.47 15.99 4.35
C TRP A 234 9.97 17.25 3.67
#